data_bfc2fc2706dfe4ecf710679eb9ed1a31
#
_entry.id   bfc2fc2706dfe4ecf710679eb9ed1a31
#
_cell.length_a   1.000
_cell.length_b   1.000
_cell.length_c   1.000
_cell.angle_alpha   90.00
_cell.angle_beta   90.00
_cell.angle_gamma   90.00
#
_symmetry.space_group_name_H-M   'P 1'
#
loop_
_entity.id
_entity.type
_entity.pdbx_description
1 polymer ?
#
loop_
_entity_poly.entity_id
_entity_poly.type
_entity_poly.pdbx_seq_one_letter_code
_entity_poly.pdbx_strand_id
1 'polypeptide(L)'
;MILERERSLLLATLTESPETVISIHGLTRGDCDVYISGDQRLKPVAILQPKELPSEPTGFGSDANALWQGLAQSKGWQCILVDKEVALPLGEIISTQLKTPVSFLDDVYHIPRGQVLPFENESVRWLMPDDLTLLETLPREAQPIGFWGDLRTSLTKGLVAGAIVEGKVVATSFVAARGQQYVDIGVYVLENYRRRGLATAAASLVVRSVQGDGLVPVWSCGSHNLASLKVARKLGFKEVSRRTYVIIERYLADVLSRTYPVHNQRADKAAEQSSSLRPKLCATIICQATK
;
A
#
# COMPACT_ATOMS: atom_id res chain seq x y z
N MET A 1 17.98 -14.64 -8.25
CA MET A 1 17.43 -15.60 -7.28
C MET A 1 18.10 -15.30 -5.95
N ILE A 2 17.40 -14.58 -5.06
CA ILE A 2 17.91 -14.28 -3.74
C ILE A 2 17.94 -15.57 -2.97
N LEU A 3 19.07 -15.85 -2.38
CA LEU A 3 19.22 -17.01 -1.54
C LEU A 3 18.27 -16.86 -0.33
N GLU A 4 17.60 -17.92 0.04
CA GLU A 4 16.75 -18.03 1.24
C GLU A 4 17.43 -17.42 2.48
N ARG A 5 18.76 -17.49 2.50
CA ARG A 5 19.63 -16.89 3.51
C ARG A 5 19.55 -15.36 3.58
N GLU A 6 19.50 -14.67 2.45
CA GLU A 6 19.45 -13.18 2.41
C GLU A 6 18.08 -12.68 2.88
N ARG A 7 17.01 -13.37 2.49
CA ARG A 7 15.65 -13.09 2.98
C ARG A 7 15.57 -13.28 4.50
N SER A 8 16.08 -14.38 5.00
CA SER A 8 16.09 -14.68 6.45
C SER A 8 16.93 -13.68 7.24
N LEU A 9 18.09 -13.28 6.70
CA LEU A 9 18.93 -12.25 7.30
C LEU A 9 18.19 -10.90 7.38
N LEU A 10 17.55 -10.49 6.29
CA LEU A 10 16.81 -9.24 6.25
C LEU A 10 15.61 -9.25 7.21
N LEU A 11 14.85 -10.35 7.25
CA LEU A 11 13.76 -10.51 8.21
C LEU A 11 14.24 -10.42 9.66
N ALA A 12 15.45 -10.92 9.96
CA ALA A 12 16.04 -10.84 11.29
C ALA A 12 16.56 -9.43 11.65
N THR A 13 16.83 -8.58 10.64
CA THR A 13 17.36 -7.23 10.86
C THR A 13 16.30 -6.13 10.79
N LEU A 14 15.19 -6.36 10.08
CA LEU A 14 14.07 -5.41 10.03
C LEU A 14 13.26 -5.51 11.32
N THR A 15 13.26 -4.45 12.10
CA THR A 15 12.34 -4.31 13.23
C THR A 15 10.93 -4.07 12.72
N GLU A 16 9.96 -4.81 13.24
CA GLU A 16 8.56 -4.60 12.91
C GLU A 16 8.06 -3.27 13.49
N SER A 17 7.47 -2.46 12.62
CA SER A 17 6.92 -1.14 12.92
C SER A 17 5.74 -0.84 11.98
N PRO A 18 4.98 0.23 12.19
CA PRO A 18 3.96 0.67 11.25
C PRO A 18 4.48 0.84 9.82
N GLU A 19 5.72 1.28 9.63
CA GLU A 19 6.32 1.53 8.30
C GLU A 19 6.83 0.26 7.62
N THR A 20 7.09 -0.80 8.39
CA THR A 20 7.74 -2.00 7.88
C THR A 20 6.81 -3.20 7.72
N VAL A 21 5.59 -3.16 8.29
CA VAL A 21 4.67 -4.30 8.31
C VAL A 21 4.35 -4.83 6.90
N ILE A 22 4.15 -3.95 5.92
CA ILE A 22 3.89 -4.34 4.52
C ILE A 22 5.10 -5.07 3.94
N SER A 23 6.30 -4.52 4.15
CA SER A 23 7.56 -5.09 3.66
C SER A 23 7.87 -6.44 4.33
N ILE A 24 7.71 -6.54 5.64
CA ILE A 24 7.90 -7.79 6.40
C ILE A 24 6.90 -8.86 5.92
N HIS A 25 5.64 -8.47 5.70
CA HIS A 25 4.63 -9.38 5.18
C HIS A 25 5.03 -9.94 3.80
N GLY A 26 5.40 -9.06 2.86
CA GLY A 26 5.85 -9.43 1.52
C GLY A 26 7.09 -10.32 1.53
N LEU A 27 8.08 -10.00 2.39
CA LEU A 27 9.27 -10.83 2.59
C LEU A 27 8.90 -12.23 3.12
N THR A 28 8.05 -12.31 4.14
CA THR A 28 7.64 -13.57 4.76
C THR A 28 6.97 -14.49 3.75
N ARG A 29 6.20 -13.94 2.82
CA ARG A 29 5.52 -14.70 1.76
C ARG A 29 6.38 -14.99 0.53
N GLY A 30 7.55 -14.33 0.40
CA GLY A 30 8.38 -14.44 -0.79
C GLY A 30 7.82 -13.66 -2.00
N ASP A 31 6.97 -12.66 -1.75
CA ASP A 31 6.31 -11.83 -2.77
C ASP A 31 7.15 -10.61 -3.18
N CYS A 32 8.40 -10.53 -2.74
CA CYS A 32 9.35 -9.47 -3.06
C CYS A 32 10.65 -10.04 -3.62
N ASP A 33 11.23 -9.33 -4.60
CA ASP A 33 12.64 -9.45 -4.92
C ASP A 33 13.43 -8.53 -3.99
N VAL A 34 14.63 -8.96 -3.57
CA VAL A 34 15.47 -8.22 -2.61
C VAL A 34 16.83 -7.97 -3.25
N TYR A 35 17.33 -6.77 -3.14
CA TYR A 35 18.66 -6.37 -3.58
C TYR A 35 19.41 -5.79 -2.39
N ILE A 36 20.48 -6.47 -1.94
CA ILE A 36 21.31 -6.04 -0.82
C ILE A 36 22.56 -5.39 -1.38
N SER A 37 22.95 -4.24 -0.82
CA SER A 37 24.13 -3.48 -1.18
C SER A 37 24.82 -2.91 0.07
N GLY A 38 26.02 -2.36 -0.12
CA GLY A 38 26.82 -1.81 0.97
C GLY A 38 27.64 -2.84 1.74
N ASP A 39 28.36 -2.40 2.77
CA ASP A 39 29.16 -3.28 3.64
C ASP A 39 28.22 -4.04 4.58
N GLN A 40 28.13 -5.36 4.40
CA GLN A 40 27.29 -6.23 5.22
C GLN A 40 27.69 -6.27 6.72
N ARG A 41 28.87 -5.72 7.07
CA ARG A 41 29.32 -5.59 8.48
C ARG A 41 28.69 -4.38 9.17
N LEU A 42 28.23 -3.41 8.41
CA LEU A 42 27.41 -2.29 8.84
C LEU A 42 25.93 -2.67 8.65
N LYS A 43 25.00 -1.79 9.04
CA LYS A 43 23.57 -2.06 8.81
C LYS A 43 23.34 -2.30 7.32
N PRO A 44 22.80 -3.46 6.90
CA PRO A 44 22.60 -3.78 5.50
C PRO A 44 21.64 -2.76 4.87
N VAL A 45 22.00 -2.30 3.68
CA VAL A 45 21.12 -1.52 2.82
C VAL A 45 20.39 -2.48 1.89
N ALA A 46 19.08 -2.40 1.84
CA ALA A 46 18.27 -3.30 1.05
C ALA A 46 17.19 -2.57 0.26
N ILE A 47 16.95 -3.03 -0.95
CA ILE A 47 15.78 -2.68 -1.76
C ILE A 47 14.85 -3.88 -1.81
N LEU A 48 13.60 -3.67 -1.45
CA LEU A 48 12.52 -4.65 -1.59
C LEU A 48 11.64 -4.23 -2.76
N GLN A 49 11.59 -5.04 -3.80
CA GLN A 49 10.76 -4.79 -4.98
C GLN A 49 9.59 -5.77 -4.98
N PRO A 50 8.35 -5.32 -4.71
CA PRO A 50 7.19 -6.19 -4.76
C PRO A 50 6.97 -6.73 -6.17
N LYS A 51 6.73 -8.05 -6.30
CA LYS A 51 6.52 -8.70 -7.61
C LYS A 51 5.25 -8.21 -8.31
N GLU A 52 4.20 -7.94 -7.55
CA GLU A 52 2.93 -7.45 -8.06
C GLU A 52 2.96 -5.96 -8.40
N LEU A 53 3.88 -5.20 -7.78
CA LEU A 53 4.04 -3.76 -7.99
C LEU A 53 5.53 -3.38 -8.12
N PRO A 54 6.23 -3.86 -9.14
CA PRO A 54 7.67 -3.62 -9.30
C PRO A 54 8.03 -2.15 -9.53
N SER A 55 7.03 -1.31 -9.83
CA SER A 55 7.22 0.14 -10.00
C SER A 55 7.46 0.90 -8.69
N GLU A 56 7.19 0.31 -7.53
CA GLU A 56 7.23 0.97 -6.22
C GLU A 56 8.06 0.20 -5.18
N PRO A 57 9.37 0.03 -5.39
CA PRO A 57 10.24 -0.60 -4.39
C PRO A 57 10.32 0.22 -3.11
N THR A 58 10.66 -0.46 -2.03
CA THR A 58 10.97 0.13 -0.72
C THR A 58 12.44 -0.07 -0.40
N GLY A 59 13.13 1.02 -0.03
CA GLY A 59 14.53 0.99 0.38
C GLY A 59 14.69 1.11 1.90
N PHE A 60 15.61 0.34 2.46
CA PHE A 60 15.98 0.35 3.87
C PHE A 60 17.46 0.63 4.01
N GLY A 61 17.83 1.50 4.96
CA GLY A 61 19.20 1.93 5.25
C GLY A 61 19.40 3.42 5.03
N SER A 62 20.51 3.95 5.54
CA SER A 62 20.82 5.38 5.56
C SER A 62 21.87 5.80 4.53
N ASP A 63 22.46 4.86 3.79
CA ASP A 63 23.46 5.17 2.75
C ASP A 63 22.79 5.32 1.38
N ALA A 64 22.68 6.55 0.90
CA ALA A 64 22.05 6.87 -0.38
C ALA A 64 22.78 6.26 -1.60
N ASN A 65 24.12 6.15 -1.55
CA ASN A 65 24.89 5.53 -2.62
C ASN A 65 24.64 4.02 -2.68
N ALA A 66 24.62 3.36 -1.52
CA ALA A 66 24.30 1.93 -1.46
C ALA A 66 22.84 1.66 -1.85
N LEU A 67 21.88 2.52 -1.48
CA LEU A 67 20.50 2.44 -1.97
C LEU A 67 20.42 2.56 -3.49
N TRP A 68 21.14 3.51 -4.08
CA TRP A 68 21.22 3.64 -5.53
C TRP A 68 21.81 2.39 -6.20
N GLN A 69 22.90 1.82 -5.65
CA GLN A 69 23.50 0.59 -6.19
C GLN A 69 22.53 -0.59 -6.18
N GLY A 70 21.73 -0.73 -5.12
CA GLY A 70 20.68 -1.74 -5.04
C GLY A 70 19.55 -1.46 -6.03
N LEU A 71 19.08 -0.21 -6.09
CA LEU A 71 17.99 0.22 -6.98
C LEU A 71 18.37 0.08 -8.47
N ALA A 72 19.62 0.33 -8.83
CA ALA A 72 20.10 0.19 -10.20
C ALA A 72 20.08 -1.27 -10.70
N GLN A 73 20.03 -2.25 -9.81
CA GLN A 73 19.87 -3.66 -10.15
C GLN A 73 18.40 -4.05 -10.38
N SER A 74 17.45 -3.32 -9.79
CA SER A 74 16.02 -3.54 -9.96
C SER A 74 15.54 -2.97 -11.31
N LYS A 75 14.42 -3.50 -11.82
CA LYS A 75 13.89 -3.09 -13.14
C LYS A 75 12.46 -2.59 -13.02
N GLY A 76 12.12 -1.61 -13.86
CA GLY A 76 10.74 -1.15 -14.00
C GLY A 76 10.24 -0.26 -12.86
N TRP A 77 11.11 0.16 -11.94
CA TRP A 77 10.74 1.08 -10.88
C TRP A 77 10.48 2.50 -11.42
N GLN A 78 9.58 3.22 -10.78
CA GLN A 78 9.16 4.58 -11.11
C GLN A 78 9.36 5.55 -9.95
N CYS A 79 9.29 5.02 -8.74
CA CYS A 79 9.59 5.71 -7.49
C CYS A 79 10.24 4.74 -6.52
N ILE A 80 10.72 5.24 -5.40
CA ILE A 80 11.19 4.42 -4.27
C ILE A 80 10.75 5.06 -2.97
N LEU A 81 10.23 4.25 -2.05
CA LEU A 81 9.87 4.66 -0.69
C LEU A 81 11.06 4.45 0.24
N VAL A 82 11.54 5.49 0.88
CA VAL A 82 12.71 5.46 1.79
C VAL A 82 12.46 6.27 3.05
N ASP A 83 13.34 6.13 4.03
CA ASP A 83 13.33 6.99 5.21
C ASP A 83 13.59 8.44 4.82
N LYS A 84 12.94 9.37 5.51
CA LYS A 84 12.92 10.79 5.15
C LYS A 84 14.34 11.38 5.07
N GLU A 85 15.23 10.96 5.97
CA GLU A 85 16.58 11.48 6.09
C GLU A 85 17.44 11.16 4.87
N VAL A 86 17.17 10.04 4.19
CA VAL A 86 17.92 9.61 3.01
C VAL A 86 17.26 10.01 1.69
N ALA A 87 16.00 10.45 1.73
CA ALA A 87 15.24 10.76 0.53
C ALA A 87 15.89 11.84 -0.36
N LEU A 88 16.31 12.96 0.24
CA LEU A 88 16.91 14.05 -0.52
C LEU A 88 18.27 13.65 -1.12
N PRO A 89 19.25 13.12 -0.37
CA PRO A 89 20.51 12.63 -0.96
C PRO A 89 20.31 11.58 -2.05
N LEU A 90 19.39 10.65 -1.87
CA LEU A 90 19.08 9.64 -2.90
C LEU A 90 18.45 10.28 -4.13
N GLY A 91 17.56 11.25 -3.96
CA GLY A 91 16.92 11.98 -5.06
C GLY A 91 17.95 12.75 -5.91
N GLU A 92 18.96 13.36 -5.31
CA GLU A 92 20.07 14.03 -6.02
C GLU A 92 20.88 13.03 -6.86
N ILE A 93 21.17 11.86 -6.31
CA ILE A 93 21.86 10.79 -7.04
C ILE A 93 21.00 10.32 -8.22
N ILE A 94 19.72 9.99 -7.99
CA ILE A 94 18.79 9.53 -9.04
C ILE A 94 18.69 10.57 -10.15
N SER A 95 18.49 11.85 -9.78
CA SER A 95 18.37 12.95 -10.74
C SER A 95 19.62 13.10 -11.60
N THR A 96 20.80 12.99 -11.01
CA THR A 96 22.10 13.08 -11.71
C THR A 96 22.31 11.88 -12.65
N GLN A 97 22.09 10.67 -12.16
CA GLN A 97 22.34 9.44 -12.91
C GLN A 97 21.36 9.25 -14.07
N LEU A 98 20.08 9.57 -13.87
CA LEU A 98 19.04 9.44 -14.89
C LEU A 98 18.85 10.71 -15.74
N LYS A 99 19.53 11.80 -15.43
CA LYS A 99 19.40 13.11 -16.09
C LYS A 99 17.92 13.56 -16.17
N THR A 100 17.18 13.37 -15.10
CA THR A 100 15.76 13.72 -15.00
C THR A 100 15.45 14.22 -13.60
N PRO A 101 14.57 15.22 -13.43
CA PRO A 101 14.19 15.70 -12.11
C PRO A 101 13.41 14.62 -11.35
N VAL A 102 13.40 14.76 -10.02
CA VAL A 102 12.61 13.93 -9.10
C VAL A 102 11.72 14.80 -8.25
N SER A 103 10.59 14.24 -7.83
CA SER A 103 9.65 14.82 -6.87
C SER A 103 9.62 14.00 -5.60
N PHE A 104 9.22 14.63 -4.49
CA PHE A 104 9.14 14.00 -3.18
C PHE A 104 7.71 14.04 -2.68
N LEU A 105 7.25 12.92 -2.11
CA LEU A 105 5.89 12.77 -1.59
C LEU A 105 5.90 11.94 -0.32
N ASP A 106 5.42 12.52 0.79
CA ASP A 106 5.38 11.79 2.06
C ASP A 106 4.24 10.78 2.09
N ASP A 107 4.56 9.57 2.53
CA ASP A 107 3.62 8.54 2.98
C ASP A 107 3.59 8.55 4.51
N VAL A 108 2.40 8.56 5.09
CA VAL A 108 2.21 8.78 6.54
C VAL A 108 1.53 7.57 7.18
N TYR A 109 2.05 7.15 8.32
CA TYR A 109 1.61 5.98 9.05
C TYR A 109 0.92 6.40 10.34
N HIS A 110 -0.24 5.82 10.59
CA HIS A 110 -1.08 6.16 11.73
C HIS A 110 -1.45 4.88 12.49
N ILE A 111 -1.58 5.00 13.82
CA ILE A 111 -2.17 3.97 14.68
C ILE A 111 -3.29 4.58 15.54
N PRO A 112 -4.30 3.79 15.99
CA PRO A 112 -5.33 4.30 16.87
C PRO A 112 -4.76 4.55 18.27
N ARG A 113 -5.25 5.61 18.95
CA ARG A 113 -4.84 5.92 20.33
C ARG A 113 -5.52 5.05 21.40
N GLY A 114 -6.50 4.25 21.02
CA GLY A 114 -7.26 3.41 21.92
C GLY A 114 -8.20 2.49 21.15
N GLN A 115 -9.15 1.89 21.82
CA GLN A 115 -10.16 1.06 21.16
C GLN A 115 -11.02 1.89 20.21
N VAL A 116 -11.13 1.43 18.97
CA VAL A 116 -11.97 2.07 17.97
C VAL A 116 -13.42 1.73 18.25
N LEU A 117 -14.26 2.77 18.36
CA LEU A 117 -15.69 2.61 18.55
C LEU A 117 -16.35 2.05 17.28
N PRO A 118 -17.46 1.28 17.43
CA PRO A 118 -18.21 0.83 16.27
C PRO A 118 -18.77 2.02 15.50
N PHE A 119 -18.68 1.93 14.18
CA PHE A 119 -19.33 2.86 13.27
C PHE A 119 -20.31 2.07 12.42
N GLU A 120 -21.57 2.07 12.84
CA GLU A 120 -22.61 1.24 12.24
C GLU A 120 -23.13 1.82 10.93
N ASN A 121 -23.42 0.94 9.98
CA ASN A 121 -24.10 1.24 8.73
C ASN A 121 -24.78 -0.05 8.24
N GLU A 122 -26.08 -0.01 7.99
CA GLU A 122 -26.89 -1.17 7.60
C GLU A 122 -26.40 -1.90 6.35
N SER A 123 -25.78 -1.15 5.42
CA SER A 123 -25.23 -1.72 4.19
C SER A 123 -23.89 -2.44 4.40
N VAL A 124 -23.28 -2.35 5.60
CA VAL A 124 -21.92 -2.84 5.86
C VAL A 124 -21.95 -4.10 6.70
N ARG A 125 -21.26 -5.14 6.22
CA ARG A 125 -21.07 -6.40 6.93
C ARG A 125 -19.76 -7.07 6.58
N TRP A 126 -19.40 -8.13 7.28
CA TRP A 126 -18.37 -9.05 6.84
C TRP A 126 -18.79 -9.72 5.52
N LEU A 127 -17.85 -9.82 4.58
CA LEU A 127 -18.02 -10.57 3.37
C LEU A 127 -17.54 -12.01 3.58
N MET A 128 -18.31 -12.94 3.09
CA MET A 128 -18.10 -14.39 3.24
C MET A 128 -17.67 -15.01 1.90
N PRO A 129 -17.17 -16.24 1.86
CA PRO A 129 -16.81 -16.92 0.61
C PRO A 129 -17.90 -16.90 -0.45
N ASP A 130 -19.16 -16.92 -0.06
CA ASP A 130 -20.32 -16.86 -0.97
C ASP A 130 -20.47 -15.49 -1.67
N ASP A 131 -19.81 -14.44 -1.15
CA ASP A 131 -19.78 -13.11 -1.77
C ASP A 131 -18.72 -12.97 -2.87
N LEU A 132 -17.98 -14.04 -3.18
CA LEU A 132 -16.88 -13.98 -4.15
C LEU A 132 -17.30 -13.36 -5.48
N THR A 133 -18.44 -13.80 -6.03
CA THR A 133 -18.96 -13.29 -7.31
C THR A 133 -19.29 -11.80 -7.26
N LEU A 134 -19.70 -11.28 -6.11
CA LEU A 134 -19.94 -9.84 -5.93
C LEU A 134 -18.62 -9.05 -5.94
N LEU A 135 -17.56 -9.58 -5.31
CA LEU A 135 -16.25 -8.95 -5.30
C LEU A 135 -15.58 -8.97 -6.68
N GLU A 136 -15.79 -10.02 -7.48
CA GLU A 136 -15.27 -10.11 -8.84
C GLU A 136 -15.86 -9.06 -9.78
N THR A 137 -17.00 -8.44 -9.42
CA THR A 137 -17.57 -7.31 -10.19
C THR A 137 -16.86 -5.98 -9.93
N LEU A 138 -16.05 -5.89 -8.88
CA LEU A 138 -15.27 -4.68 -8.61
C LEU A 138 -14.15 -4.51 -9.64
N PRO A 139 -13.78 -3.27 -9.98
CA PRO A 139 -12.55 -3.01 -10.69
C PRO A 139 -11.37 -3.68 -9.97
N ARG A 140 -10.40 -4.18 -10.72
CA ARG A 140 -9.28 -4.96 -10.14
C ARG A 140 -8.55 -4.22 -9.02
N GLU A 141 -8.37 -2.92 -9.20
CA GLU A 141 -7.74 -2.02 -8.23
C GLU A 141 -8.56 -1.84 -6.93
N ALA A 142 -9.85 -2.18 -6.98
CA ALA A 142 -10.77 -2.12 -5.85
C ALA A 142 -10.92 -3.46 -5.13
N GLN A 143 -10.42 -4.54 -5.74
CA GLN A 143 -10.55 -5.88 -5.19
C GLN A 143 -9.62 -6.06 -3.99
N PRO A 144 -10.12 -6.59 -2.86
CA PRO A 144 -9.32 -6.78 -1.63
C PRO A 144 -8.38 -8.00 -1.75
N ILE A 145 -7.58 -8.06 -2.80
CA ILE A 145 -6.63 -9.14 -3.02
C ILE A 145 -5.44 -8.98 -2.07
N GLY A 146 -4.89 -7.76 -1.98
CA GLY A 146 -3.74 -7.42 -1.16
C GLY A 146 -2.59 -8.42 -1.35
N PHE A 147 -1.83 -8.64 -0.32
CA PHE A 147 -0.78 -9.65 -0.29
C PHE A 147 -1.29 -11.09 -0.12
N TRP A 148 -2.61 -11.30 -0.09
CA TRP A 148 -3.19 -12.63 0.04
C TRP A 148 -3.19 -13.41 -1.29
N GLY A 149 -2.95 -12.73 -2.41
CA GLY A 149 -2.81 -13.31 -3.74
C GLY A 149 -4.13 -13.53 -4.48
N ASP A 150 -5.22 -13.80 -3.78
CA ASP A 150 -6.53 -14.00 -4.38
C ASP A 150 -7.70 -13.66 -3.44
N LEU A 151 -8.87 -13.39 -4.04
CA LEU A 151 -10.08 -12.99 -3.32
C LEU A 151 -10.63 -14.11 -2.44
N ARG A 152 -10.56 -15.35 -2.87
CA ARG A 152 -11.08 -16.50 -2.12
C ARG A 152 -10.31 -16.68 -0.82
N THR A 153 -9.00 -16.57 -0.85
CA THR A 153 -8.17 -16.64 0.35
C THR A 153 -8.48 -15.48 1.30
N SER A 154 -8.65 -14.26 0.78
CA SER A 154 -9.04 -13.10 1.59
C SER A 154 -10.36 -13.31 2.29
N LEU A 155 -11.39 -13.80 1.58
CA LEU A 155 -12.71 -14.08 2.15
C LEU A 155 -12.68 -15.24 3.15
N THR A 156 -11.96 -16.31 2.85
CA THR A 156 -11.89 -17.51 3.72
C THR A 156 -11.26 -17.19 5.06
N LYS A 157 -10.31 -16.24 5.10
CA LYS A 157 -9.68 -15.80 6.35
C LYS A 157 -10.54 -14.84 7.17
N GLY A 158 -11.73 -14.47 6.66
CA GLY A 158 -12.67 -13.58 7.36
C GLY A 158 -12.14 -12.15 7.56
N LEU A 159 -11.29 -11.67 6.63
CA LEU A 159 -10.55 -10.42 6.78
C LEU A 159 -11.10 -9.29 5.90
N VAL A 160 -12.26 -9.46 5.30
CA VAL A 160 -12.86 -8.49 4.38
C VAL A 160 -14.23 -8.06 4.88
N ALA A 161 -14.42 -6.76 5.16
CA ALA A 161 -15.71 -6.13 5.36
C ALA A 161 -16.10 -5.34 4.11
N GLY A 162 -17.39 -5.31 3.76
CA GLY A 162 -17.86 -4.58 2.59
C GLY A 162 -19.22 -3.95 2.78
N ALA A 163 -19.48 -2.91 2.00
CA ALA A 163 -20.79 -2.31 1.85
C ALA A 163 -21.48 -2.87 0.61
N ILE A 164 -22.69 -3.39 0.79
CA ILE A 164 -23.54 -3.89 -0.31
C ILE A 164 -24.72 -2.93 -0.47
N VAL A 165 -24.83 -2.35 -1.66
CA VAL A 165 -25.94 -1.45 -2.03
C VAL A 165 -26.52 -1.95 -3.35
N GLU A 166 -27.84 -2.17 -3.37
CA GLU A 166 -28.56 -2.67 -4.57
C GLU A 166 -27.91 -3.95 -5.15
N GLY A 167 -27.49 -4.87 -4.26
CA GLY A 167 -26.88 -6.14 -4.64
C GLY A 167 -25.45 -6.05 -5.18
N LYS A 168 -24.77 -4.89 -5.03
CA LYS A 168 -23.40 -4.67 -5.49
C LYS A 168 -22.50 -4.31 -4.33
N VAL A 169 -21.29 -4.84 -4.29
CA VAL A 169 -20.25 -4.37 -3.38
C VAL A 169 -19.75 -3.01 -3.87
N VAL A 170 -19.87 -2.00 -3.04
CA VAL A 170 -19.52 -0.59 -3.39
C VAL A 170 -18.42 -0.01 -2.52
N ALA A 171 -18.08 -0.68 -1.43
CA ALA A 171 -16.94 -0.34 -0.59
C ALA A 171 -16.38 -1.61 0.03
N THR A 172 -15.07 -1.62 0.29
CA THR A 172 -14.38 -2.70 1.01
C THR A 172 -13.42 -2.13 2.03
N SER A 173 -13.19 -2.87 3.11
CA SER A 173 -12.04 -2.73 3.99
C SER A 173 -11.51 -4.13 4.31
N PHE A 174 -10.20 -4.27 4.40
CA PHE A 174 -9.57 -5.58 4.54
C PHE A 174 -8.21 -5.46 5.22
N VAL A 175 -7.70 -6.59 5.72
CA VAL A 175 -6.31 -6.71 6.14
C VAL A 175 -5.43 -6.81 4.90
N ALA A 176 -4.63 -5.79 4.71
CA ALA A 176 -3.74 -5.67 3.56
C ALA A 176 -2.41 -6.37 3.77
N ALA A 177 -1.84 -6.21 4.97
CA ALA A 177 -0.63 -6.91 5.40
C ALA A 177 -0.71 -7.22 6.90
N ARG A 178 -0.11 -8.33 7.32
CA ARG A 178 -0.10 -8.75 8.72
C ARG A 178 1.29 -9.18 9.14
N GLY A 179 1.79 -8.54 10.20
CA GLY A 179 2.98 -8.93 10.96
C GLY A 179 2.60 -9.67 12.25
N GLN A 180 3.54 -9.68 13.19
CA GLN A 180 3.34 -10.26 14.53
C GLN A 180 2.60 -9.28 15.47
N GLN A 181 2.85 -7.97 15.33
CA GLN A 181 2.29 -6.91 16.16
C GLN A 181 1.39 -5.97 15.37
N TYR A 182 1.75 -5.65 14.14
CA TYR A 182 1.08 -4.65 13.31
C TYR A 182 0.30 -5.27 12.16
N VAL A 183 -0.81 -4.61 11.77
CA VAL A 183 -1.67 -5.05 10.67
C VAL A 183 -2.06 -3.83 9.85
N ASP A 184 -1.67 -3.80 8.58
CA ASP A 184 -2.04 -2.72 7.67
C ASP A 184 -3.47 -2.91 7.13
N ILE A 185 -4.24 -1.82 7.09
CA ILE A 185 -5.67 -1.82 6.73
C ILE A 185 -5.90 -1.15 5.39
N GLY A 186 -6.39 -1.92 4.42
CA GLY A 186 -6.84 -1.41 3.13
C GLY A 186 -8.29 -0.96 3.16
N VAL A 187 -8.61 0.11 2.42
CA VAL A 187 -9.98 0.61 2.25
C VAL A 187 -10.19 1.11 0.83
N TYR A 188 -11.34 0.76 0.27
CA TYR A 188 -11.77 1.25 -1.04
C TYR A 188 -13.25 1.61 -1.04
N VAL A 189 -13.64 2.64 -1.79
CA VAL A 189 -15.04 3.01 -2.05
C VAL A 189 -15.20 3.46 -3.49
N LEU A 190 -16.16 2.90 -4.19
CA LEU A 190 -16.55 3.35 -5.53
C LEU A 190 -16.95 4.83 -5.50
N GLU A 191 -16.56 5.60 -6.50
CA GLU A 191 -16.68 7.05 -6.53
C GLU A 191 -18.09 7.57 -6.24
N ASN A 192 -19.09 7.01 -6.90
CA ASN A 192 -20.49 7.41 -6.76
C ASN A 192 -21.11 7.08 -5.37
N TYR A 193 -20.38 6.32 -4.55
CA TYR A 193 -20.82 5.91 -3.20
C TYR A 193 -20.02 6.55 -2.07
N ARG A 194 -19.11 7.48 -2.40
CA ARG A 194 -18.31 8.22 -1.42
C ARG A 194 -19.19 9.16 -0.58
N ARG A 195 -18.63 9.62 0.56
CA ARG A 195 -19.28 10.54 1.52
C ARG A 195 -20.54 10.00 2.19
N ARG A 196 -20.80 8.69 2.10
CA ARG A 196 -21.94 8.00 2.77
C ARG A 196 -21.54 7.28 4.06
N GLY A 197 -20.30 7.44 4.55
CA GLY A 197 -19.81 6.77 5.76
C GLY A 197 -19.39 5.31 5.56
N LEU A 198 -19.55 4.74 4.36
CA LEU A 198 -19.30 3.32 4.06
C LEU A 198 -17.86 2.88 4.36
N ALA A 199 -16.87 3.69 3.96
CA ALA A 199 -15.45 3.44 4.28
C ALA A 199 -15.21 3.38 5.80
N THR A 200 -15.76 4.34 6.53
CA THR A 200 -15.59 4.41 8.00
C THR A 200 -16.21 3.21 8.67
N ALA A 201 -17.41 2.81 8.23
CA ALA A 201 -18.12 1.65 8.80
C ALA A 201 -17.38 0.34 8.51
N ALA A 202 -17.01 0.09 7.25
CA ALA A 202 -16.26 -1.11 6.86
C ALA A 202 -14.91 -1.18 7.58
N ALA A 203 -14.15 -0.08 7.61
CA ALA A 203 -12.88 -0.04 8.32
C ALA A 203 -13.03 -0.23 9.82
N SER A 204 -14.09 0.30 10.45
CA SER A 204 -14.30 0.09 11.88
C SER A 204 -14.49 -1.38 12.24
N LEU A 205 -15.14 -2.17 11.39
CA LEU A 205 -15.26 -3.62 11.58
C LEU A 205 -13.89 -4.31 11.57
N VAL A 206 -13.10 -4.05 10.53
CA VAL A 206 -11.78 -4.69 10.38
C VAL A 206 -10.83 -4.26 11.48
N VAL A 207 -10.75 -2.96 11.76
CA VAL A 207 -9.88 -2.40 12.82
C VAL A 207 -10.20 -2.99 14.18
N ARG A 208 -11.48 -3.08 14.53
CA ARG A 208 -11.92 -3.66 15.80
C ARG A 208 -11.62 -5.15 15.92
N SER A 209 -11.75 -5.89 14.83
CA SER A 209 -11.34 -7.30 14.77
C SER A 209 -9.85 -7.46 15.04
N VAL A 210 -9.02 -6.64 14.37
CA VAL A 210 -7.56 -6.62 14.58
C VAL A 210 -7.21 -6.28 16.03
N GLN A 211 -7.88 -5.29 16.62
CA GLN A 211 -7.69 -4.95 18.05
C GLN A 211 -8.17 -6.06 18.99
N GLY A 212 -9.24 -6.77 18.62
CA GLY A 212 -9.74 -7.95 19.35
C GLY A 212 -8.74 -9.10 19.39
N ASP A 213 -7.92 -9.23 18.35
CA ASP A 213 -6.80 -10.19 18.27
C ASP A 213 -5.57 -9.72 19.07
N GLY A 214 -5.61 -8.56 19.74
CA GLY A 214 -4.48 -7.97 20.46
C GLY A 214 -3.43 -7.32 19.56
N LEU A 215 -3.73 -7.08 18.28
CA LEU A 215 -2.82 -6.50 17.31
C LEU A 215 -3.09 -5.00 17.10
N VAL A 216 -2.12 -4.29 16.57
CA VAL A 216 -2.17 -2.85 16.32
C VAL A 216 -2.50 -2.60 14.85
N PRO A 217 -3.70 -2.08 14.54
CA PRO A 217 -4.01 -1.70 13.16
C PRO A 217 -3.23 -0.47 12.75
N VAL A 218 -2.69 -0.50 11.54
CA VAL A 218 -1.95 0.57 10.88
C VAL A 218 -2.79 1.12 9.74
N TRP A 219 -2.75 2.44 9.59
CA TRP A 219 -3.33 3.15 8.45
C TRP A 219 -2.23 3.90 7.73
N SER A 220 -1.88 3.44 6.54
CA SER A 220 -0.87 4.05 5.68
C SER A 220 -1.53 4.77 4.49
N CYS A 221 -1.07 5.95 4.15
CA CYS A 221 -1.49 6.65 2.93
C CYS A 221 -0.60 7.85 2.63
N GLY A 222 -0.60 8.29 1.38
CA GLY A 222 0.05 9.54 1.01
C GLY A 222 -0.49 10.74 1.79
N SER A 223 0.40 11.62 2.26
CA SER A 223 0.05 12.80 3.08
C SER A 223 -0.91 13.77 2.39
N HIS A 224 -0.99 13.72 1.06
CA HIS A 224 -1.90 14.48 0.21
C HIS A 224 -3.29 13.84 0.09
N ASN A 225 -3.48 12.56 0.51
CA ASN A 225 -4.77 11.86 0.46
C ASN A 225 -5.67 12.30 1.62
N LEU A 226 -6.19 13.53 1.53
CA LEU A 226 -6.99 14.16 2.59
C LEU A 226 -8.26 13.36 2.93
N ALA A 227 -8.81 12.64 1.97
CA ALA A 227 -10.01 11.85 2.19
C ALA A 227 -9.72 10.60 3.01
N SER A 228 -8.62 9.89 2.72
CA SER A 228 -8.13 8.77 3.51
C SER A 228 -7.80 9.22 4.94
N LEU A 229 -7.03 10.31 5.07
CA LEU A 229 -6.69 10.90 6.37
C LEU A 229 -7.92 11.31 7.18
N LYS A 230 -9.01 11.75 6.52
CA LYS A 230 -10.26 12.07 7.19
C LYS A 230 -10.93 10.83 7.78
N VAL A 231 -10.90 9.69 7.08
CA VAL A 231 -11.42 8.41 7.61
C VAL A 231 -10.56 7.95 8.78
N ALA A 232 -9.24 7.93 8.64
CA ALA A 232 -8.31 7.56 9.71
C ALA A 232 -8.55 8.38 10.99
N ARG A 233 -8.61 9.71 10.85
CA ARG A 233 -8.87 10.62 12.00
C ARG A 233 -10.22 10.36 12.66
N LYS A 234 -11.27 10.07 11.86
CA LYS A 234 -12.61 9.76 12.36
C LYS A 234 -12.62 8.47 13.19
N LEU A 235 -11.78 7.50 12.84
CA LEU A 235 -11.56 6.26 13.58
C LEU A 235 -10.57 6.41 14.75
N GLY A 236 -10.06 7.62 15.04
CA GLY A 236 -9.17 7.89 16.15
C GLY A 236 -7.69 7.61 15.88
N PHE A 237 -7.33 7.35 14.64
CA PHE A 237 -5.94 7.17 14.25
C PHE A 237 -5.15 8.47 14.35
N LYS A 238 -3.88 8.37 14.74
CA LYS A 238 -2.91 9.47 14.83
C LYS A 238 -1.64 9.09 14.13
N GLU A 239 -1.06 10.05 13.42
CA GLU A 239 0.24 9.90 12.78
C GLU A 239 1.31 9.59 13.82
N VAL A 240 2.13 8.59 13.52
CA VAL A 240 3.25 8.15 14.35
C VAL A 240 4.58 8.23 13.61
N SER A 241 4.55 8.14 12.29
CA SER A 241 5.75 8.18 11.47
C SER A 241 5.43 8.48 10.01
N ARG A 242 6.47 8.72 9.23
CA ARG A 242 6.38 8.93 7.78
C ARG A 242 7.64 8.47 7.07
N ARG A 243 7.45 8.07 5.83
CA ARG A 243 8.52 7.81 4.87
C ARG A 243 8.31 8.68 3.63
N THR A 244 9.28 8.77 2.75
CA THR A 244 9.21 9.66 1.59
C THR A 244 9.41 8.86 0.31
N TYR A 245 8.49 8.99 -0.63
CA TYR A 245 8.69 8.58 -2.00
C TYR A 245 9.61 9.55 -2.72
N VAL A 246 10.65 9.02 -3.36
CA VAL A 246 11.44 9.72 -4.38
C VAL A 246 10.91 9.25 -5.73
N ILE A 247 10.27 10.14 -6.47
CA ILE A 247 9.51 9.83 -7.68
C ILE A 247 10.21 10.44 -8.88
N ILE A 248 10.48 9.64 -9.92
CA ILE A 248 10.97 10.17 -11.19
C ILE A 248 9.86 11.03 -11.80
N GLU A 249 10.14 12.33 -12.08
CA GLU A 249 9.12 13.35 -12.41
C GLU A 249 8.18 12.91 -13.54
N ARG A 250 8.68 12.27 -14.58
CA ARG A 250 7.84 11.77 -15.69
C ARG A 250 6.77 10.75 -15.28
N TYR A 251 6.90 10.15 -14.10
CA TYR A 251 5.93 9.19 -13.53
C TYR A 251 5.09 9.77 -12.40
N LEU A 252 5.29 11.05 -12.05
CA LEU A 252 4.58 11.68 -10.94
C LEU A 252 3.05 11.60 -11.12
N ALA A 253 2.55 11.87 -12.31
CA ALA A 253 1.11 11.77 -12.61
C ALA A 253 0.59 10.33 -12.44
N ASP A 254 1.37 9.33 -12.87
CA ASP A 254 1.01 7.92 -12.73
C ASP A 254 1.00 7.49 -11.26
N VAL A 255 2.00 7.89 -10.48
CA VAL A 255 2.08 7.61 -9.03
C VAL A 255 0.92 8.30 -8.31
N LEU A 256 0.65 9.56 -8.59
CA LEU A 256 -0.49 10.30 -8.02
C LEU A 256 -1.83 9.68 -8.41
N SER A 257 -2.00 9.21 -9.64
CA SER A 257 -3.25 8.60 -10.09
C SER A 257 -3.56 7.26 -9.41
N ARG A 258 -2.54 6.50 -9.01
CA ARG A 258 -2.69 5.28 -8.21
C ARG A 258 -3.12 5.61 -6.77
N THR A 259 -2.64 6.73 -6.26
CA THR A 259 -3.06 7.25 -4.95
C THR A 259 -4.38 8.03 -5.03
N TYR A 260 -4.78 8.49 -6.23
CA TYR A 260 -6.01 9.19 -6.56
C TYR A 260 -6.55 8.71 -7.91
N PRO A 261 -7.46 7.76 -7.98
CA PRO A 261 -8.18 7.51 -9.23
C PRO A 261 -9.13 8.69 -9.49
N VAL A 262 -8.60 9.72 -10.15
CA VAL A 262 -9.41 10.75 -10.80
C VAL A 262 -9.74 10.22 -12.18
N HIS A 263 -10.96 9.79 -12.41
CA HIS A 263 -11.46 9.56 -13.78
C HIS A 263 -11.45 10.88 -14.55
N ASN A 264 -10.39 11.08 -15.31
CA ASN A 264 -10.32 12.14 -16.30
C ASN A 264 -11.02 11.60 -17.57
N GLN A 265 -12.33 11.88 -17.71
CA GLN A 265 -13.16 11.47 -18.87
C GLN A 265 -12.60 11.92 -20.23
N ARG A 266 -11.52 12.70 -20.26
CA ARG A 266 -10.81 13.08 -21.50
C ARG A 266 -9.70 12.11 -21.91
N ALA A 267 -9.18 11.28 -21.00
CA ALA A 267 -8.12 10.31 -21.30
C ALA A 267 -8.66 9.01 -21.92
N ASP A 268 -9.92 8.64 -21.63
CA ASP A 268 -10.49 7.37 -22.11
C ASP A 268 -10.69 7.34 -23.63
N LYS A 269 -10.92 8.48 -24.28
CA LYS A 269 -11.01 8.54 -25.75
C LYS A 269 -9.67 8.42 -26.49
N ALA A 270 -8.54 8.70 -25.81
CA ALA A 270 -7.20 8.53 -26.39
C ALA A 270 -6.59 7.15 -26.10
N ALA A 271 -7.05 6.48 -25.03
CA ALA A 271 -6.52 5.18 -24.58
C ALA A 271 -7.09 3.98 -25.35
N GLU A 272 -8.28 4.09 -25.95
CA GLU A 272 -8.85 3.04 -26.80
C GLU A 272 -8.07 2.80 -28.11
N GLN A 273 -7.23 3.74 -28.51
CA GLN A 273 -6.41 3.62 -29.72
C GLN A 273 -4.97 3.08 -29.51
N SER A 274 -4.55 2.84 -28.25
CA SER A 274 -3.18 2.33 -27.96
C SER A 274 -3.14 1.08 -27.06
N SER A 275 -4.13 0.21 -27.12
CA SER A 275 -4.37 -0.87 -26.15
C SER A 275 -3.55 -2.16 -26.34
N SER A 276 -2.33 -2.13 -26.86
CA SER A 276 -1.53 -3.37 -27.05
C SER A 276 -0.33 -3.56 -26.11
N LEU A 277 -0.02 -2.61 -25.21
CA LEU A 277 1.14 -2.70 -24.31
C LEU A 277 0.88 -2.04 -22.93
N ARG A 278 -0.05 -2.56 -22.14
CA ARG A 278 -0.14 -2.20 -20.71
C ARG A 278 0.26 -3.37 -19.84
N PRO A 279 1.24 -3.22 -18.91
CA PRO A 279 1.47 -4.21 -17.86
C PRO A 279 0.23 -4.26 -16.95
N LYS A 280 -0.14 -5.46 -16.53
CA LYS A 280 -1.23 -5.71 -15.56
C LYS A 280 -0.87 -5.05 -14.23
N LEU A 281 -1.56 -3.96 -13.88
CA LEU A 281 -1.39 -3.24 -12.63
C LEU A 281 -2.11 -4.01 -11.51
N CYS A 282 -1.37 -4.42 -10.52
CA CYS A 282 -1.93 -4.83 -9.21
C CYS A 282 -1.96 -3.61 -8.30
N ALA A 283 -3.05 -3.43 -7.57
CA ALA A 283 -3.24 -2.26 -6.73
C ALA A 283 -2.27 -2.25 -5.55
N THR A 284 -1.51 -1.18 -5.42
CA THR A 284 -0.85 -0.84 -4.17
C THR A 284 -1.90 -0.64 -3.10
N ILE A 285 -1.66 -1.20 -1.93
CA ILE A 285 -2.52 -1.03 -0.76
C ILE A 285 -2.31 0.39 -0.23
N ILE A 286 -2.79 1.35 -0.96
CA ILE A 286 -2.86 2.74 -0.53
C ILE A 286 -4.34 3.04 -0.35
N CYS A 287 -4.69 3.45 0.86
CA CYS A 287 -6.06 3.81 1.23
C CYS A 287 -6.61 4.84 0.24
N GLN A 288 -7.48 4.41 -0.68
CA GLN A 288 -8.06 5.25 -1.71
C GLN A 288 -9.38 5.84 -1.21
N ALA A 289 -9.33 7.03 -0.64
CA ALA A 289 -10.52 7.83 -0.40
C ALA A 289 -10.30 9.22 -1.00
N THR A 290 -11.08 9.59 -1.98
CA THR A 290 -11.03 10.92 -2.63
C THR A 290 -12.26 11.75 -2.32
N LYS A 291 -12.19 13.02 -2.63
CA LYS A 291 -13.14 14.11 -2.31
C LYS A 291 -14.60 13.78 -2.46
#